data_376682f0aad9de6cd927ba9d86114156
#
_entry.id   376682f0aad9de6cd927ba9d86114156
#
_cell.length_a   1.000
_cell.length_b   1.000
_cell.length_c   1.000
_cell.angle_alpha   90.00
_cell.angle_beta   90.00
_cell.angle_gamma   90.00
#
_symmetry.space_group_name_H-M   'P 1'
#
loop_
_entity.id
_entity.type
_entity.pdbx_description
1 polymer ?
#
loop_
_entity_poly.entity_id
_entity_poly.type
_entity_poly.pdbx_seq_one_letter_code
_entity_poly.pdbx_strand_id
1 'polypeptide(L)'
;VSWARRCVXETALILNSGAYQCEIVRSGIQSIHKGQLEAAMSLGFSKWESMVRIIIPQAIRNILPVIGNEFVTLIKESSQVSVIGMADLMYTAATIQGISFQPFPPLVIVAVYYFVMTFFVSSCLRVLEIRLKVRSVR
;
A
#
# COMPACT_ATOMS: atom_id res chain seq x y z
N VAL A 1 -2.33 -22.02 -16.58
CA VAL A 1 -1.18 -21.66 -15.72
C VAL A 1 -1.04 -22.73 -14.65
N SER A 2 0.16 -23.27 -14.49
CA SER A 2 0.38 -24.30 -13.48
C SER A 2 0.21 -23.73 -12.07
N TRP A 3 -0.33 -24.52 -11.18
CA TRP A 3 -0.52 -24.20 -9.77
C TRP A 3 0.79 -23.69 -9.12
N ALA A 4 1.90 -24.30 -9.49
CA ALA A 4 3.23 -23.92 -8.98
C ALA A 4 3.59 -22.47 -9.31
N ARG A 5 3.32 -22.00 -10.55
CA ARG A 5 3.61 -20.61 -10.94
C ARG A 5 2.77 -19.61 -10.15
N ARG A 6 1.51 -19.95 -9.88
CA ARG A 6 0.62 -19.11 -9.05
C ARG A 6 1.17 -18.98 -7.62
N CYS A 7 1.55 -20.10 -7.01
CA CYS A 7 2.11 -20.10 -5.65
C CYS A 7 3.38 -19.26 -5.56
N VAL A 8 4.23 -19.36 -6.54
CA VAL A 8 5.47 -18.55 -6.57
C VAL A 8 5.19 -17.05 -6.66
N UNK A 9 4.38 -16.67 -7.34
CA UNK A 9 4.08 -15.40 -7.46
C UNK A 9 3.49 -14.87 -6.31
N GLU A 10 2.54 -15.45 -5.89
CA GLU A 10 1.90 -15.00 -4.65
C GLU A 10 2.91 -14.87 -3.49
N THR A 11 3.72 -15.89 -3.31
CA THR A 11 4.73 -15.89 -2.25
C THR A 11 5.73 -14.74 -2.42
N ALA A 12 6.19 -14.49 -3.64
CA ALA A 12 7.13 -13.40 -3.92
C ALA A 12 6.50 -12.02 -3.62
N LEU A 13 5.25 -11.82 -4.05
CA LEU A 13 4.52 -10.57 -3.77
C LEU A 13 4.29 -10.38 -2.27
N ILE A 14 3.91 -11.45 -1.55
CA ILE A 14 3.69 -11.39 -0.10
C ILE A 14 4.99 -11.03 0.63
N LEU A 15 6.10 -11.67 0.27
CA LEU A 15 7.39 -11.39 0.91
C LEU A 15 7.86 -9.96 0.64
N ASN A 16 7.76 -9.51 -0.60
CA ASN A 16 8.13 -8.15 -0.99
C ASN A 16 7.29 -7.11 -0.24
N SER A 17 5.96 -7.25 -0.30
CA SER A 17 5.03 -6.32 0.37
C SER A 17 5.21 -6.36 1.88
N GLY A 18 5.43 -7.55 2.46
CA GLY A 18 5.67 -7.72 3.89
C GLY A 18 6.92 -6.97 4.36
N ALA A 19 8.00 -7.02 3.58
CA ALA A 19 9.23 -6.30 3.89
C ALA A 19 9.01 -4.78 3.86
N TYR A 20 8.33 -4.28 2.83
CA TYR A 20 7.98 -2.85 2.72
C TYR A 20 7.08 -2.40 3.88
N GLN A 21 6.06 -3.19 4.23
CA GLN A 21 5.15 -2.84 5.31
C GLN A 21 5.85 -2.83 6.67
N CYS A 22 6.77 -3.74 6.91
CA CYS A 22 7.59 -3.75 8.12
C CYS A 22 8.38 -2.44 8.24
N GLU A 23 9.01 -1.99 7.16
CA GLU A 23 9.79 -0.75 7.15
C GLU A 23 8.89 0.49 7.30
N ILE A 24 7.69 0.49 6.73
CA ILE A 24 6.69 1.56 6.91
C ILE A 24 6.31 1.68 8.39
N VAL A 25 6.01 0.56 9.04
CA VAL A 25 5.65 0.55 10.47
C VAL A 25 6.83 1.04 11.33
N ARG A 26 8.02 0.53 11.05
CA ARG A 26 9.24 0.93 11.75
C ARG A 26 9.49 2.44 11.62
N SER A 27 9.47 2.97 10.40
CA SER A 27 9.71 4.40 10.14
C SER A 27 8.62 5.28 10.76
N GLY A 28 7.37 4.82 10.74
CA GLY A 28 6.26 5.53 11.36
C GLY A 28 6.40 5.65 12.87
N ILE A 29 6.88 4.60 13.54
CA ILE A 29 7.16 4.67 14.98
C ILE A 29 8.35 5.60 15.25
N GLN A 30 9.40 5.49 14.43
CA GLN A 30 10.62 6.30 14.58
C GLN A 30 10.39 7.79 14.24
N SER A 31 9.34 8.12 13.50
CA SER A 31 8.99 9.51 13.15
C SER A 31 8.49 10.31 14.36
N ILE A 32 8.11 9.64 15.45
CA ILE A 32 7.65 10.33 16.66
C ILE A 32 8.87 10.83 17.43
N HIS A 33 8.84 12.11 17.78
CA HIS A 33 9.96 12.78 18.48
C HIS A 33 10.25 12.09 19.81
N LYS A 34 11.53 11.77 20.05
CA LYS A 34 11.98 11.06 21.26
C LYS A 34 11.56 11.75 22.56
N GLY A 35 11.48 13.10 22.53
CA GLY A 35 11.02 13.87 23.66
C GLY A 35 9.61 13.52 24.15
N GLN A 36 8.75 12.96 23.30
CA GLN A 36 7.43 12.48 23.69
C GLN A 36 7.55 11.30 24.67
N LEU A 37 8.46 10.40 24.38
CA LEU A 37 8.74 9.25 25.25
C LEU A 37 9.37 9.71 26.57
N GLU A 38 10.35 10.61 26.50
CA GLU A 38 11.07 11.16 27.66
C GLU A 38 10.11 11.93 28.59
N ALA A 39 9.26 12.78 28.01
CA ALA A 39 8.25 13.53 28.78
C ALA A 39 7.26 12.59 29.48
N ALA A 40 6.79 11.54 28.78
CA ALA A 40 5.88 10.56 29.37
C ALA A 40 6.53 9.84 30.57
N MET A 41 7.80 9.43 30.40
CA MET A 41 8.55 8.78 31.47
C MET A 41 8.78 9.72 32.68
N SER A 42 8.99 11.01 32.42
CA SER A 42 9.12 12.03 33.48
C SER A 42 7.83 12.23 34.28
N LEU A 43 6.67 11.93 33.65
CA LEU A 43 5.36 11.95 34.30
C LEU A 43 5.03 10.63 35.03
N GLY A 44 5.98 9.70 35.09
CA GLY A 44 5.83 8.45 35.83
C GLY A 44 5.27 7.27 35.03
N PHE A 45 5.05 7.43 33.70
CA PHE A 45 4.62 6.31 32.86
C PHE A 45 5.79 5.34 32.66
N SER A 46 5.51 4.05 32.70
CA SER A 46 6.47 3.05 32.29
C SER A 46 6.72 3.17 30.77
N LYS A 47 7.85 2.63 30.32
CA LYS A 47 8.20 2.64 28.88
C LYS A 47 7.11 1.98 28.03
N TRP A 48 6.52 0.90 28.51
CA TRP A 48 5.45 0.17 27.81
C TRP A 48 4.17 1.02 27.73
N GLU A 49 3.75 1.61 28.83
CA GLU A 49 2.57 2.47 28.87
C GLU A 49 2.73 3.69 27.96
N SER A 50 3.92 4.32 27.98
CA SER A 50 4.25 5.44 27.09
C SER A 50 4.16 5.02 25.62
N MET A 51 4.67 3.82 25.29
CA MET A 51 4.61 3.31 23.93
C MET A 51 3.15 3.10 23.49
N VAL A 52 2.35 2.40 24.30
CA VAL A 52 0.97 2.02 23.91
C VAL A 52 0.01 3.21 23.94
N ARG A 53 0.12 4.10 24.93
CA ARG A 53 -0.87 5.18 25.12
C ARG A 53 -0.50 6.46 24.37
N ILE A 54 0.79 6.70 24.08
CA ILE A 54 1.24 7.98 23.50
C ILE A 54 1.86 7.80 22.12
N ILE A 55 2.85 6.91 21.98
CA ILE A 55 3.63 6.78 20.74
C ILE A 55 2.81 6.07 19.65
N ILE A 56 2.26 4.89 19.93
CA ILE A 56 1.55 4.09 18.94
C ILE A 56 0.35 4.83 18.33
N PRO A 57 -0.53 5.50 19.10
CA PRO A 57 -1.64 6.25 18.48
C PRO A 57 -1.20 7.37 17.53
N GLN A 58 -0.07 8.00 17.82
CA GLN A 58 0.52 9.02 16.94
C GLN A 58 1.15 8.37 15.71
N ALA A 59 1.92 7.29 15.91
CA ALA A 59 2.58 6.55 14.83
C ALA A 59 1.56 6.02 13.81
N ILE A 60 0.43 5.46 14.27
CA ILE A 60 -0.64 4.95 13.40
C ILE A 60 -1.12 6.04 12.43
N ARG A 61 -1.28 7.27 12.89
CA ARG A 61 -1.72 8.38 12.03
C ARG A 61 -0.71 8.69 10.92
N ASN A 62 0.58 8.53 11.21
CA ASN A 62 1.64 8.73 10.23
C ASN A 62 1.76 7.54 9.27
N ILE A 63 1.53 6.33 9.77
CA ILE A 63 1.63 5.07 9.04
C ILE A 63 0.47 4.89 8.04
N LEU A 64 -0.76 5.22 8.44
CA LEU A 64 -1.97 4.94 7.66
C LEU A 64 -1.94 5.51 6.23
N PRO A 65 -1.55 6.78 5.99
CA PRO A 65 -1.48 7.30 4.62
C PRO A 65 -0.42 6.57 3.77
N VAL A 66 0.69 6.17 4.39
CA VAL A 66 1.78 5.48 3.67
C VAL A 66 1.34 4.07 3.26
N ILE A 67 0.67 3.34 4.17
CA ILE A 67 0.07 2.03 3.86
C ILE A 67 -0.97 2.18 2.73
N GLY A 68 -1.77 3.24 2.78
CA GLY A 68 -2.74 3.53 1.73
C GLY A 68 -2.10 3.69 0.35
N ASN A 69 -1.01 4.44 0.28
CA ASN A 69 -0.24 4.61 -0.96
C ASN A 69 0.37 3.29 -1.43
N GLU A 70 0.87 2.48 -0.50
CA GLU A 70 1.39 1.14 -0.81
C GLU A 70 0.31 0.25 -1.43
N PHE A 71 -0.91 0.34 -0.93
CA PHE A 71 -2.05 -0.40 -1.49
C PHE A 71 -2.31 -0.01 -2.96
N VAL A 72 -2.23 1.29 -3.28
CA VAL A 72 -2.36 1.78 -4.68
C VAL A 72 -1.23 1.23 -5.56
N THR A 73 0.00 1.18 -5.02
CA THR A 73 1.17 0.62 -5.70
C THR A 73 0.95 -0.87 -6.01
N LEU A 74 0.45 -1.65 -5.04
CA LEU A 74 0.17 -3.07 -5.22
C LEU A 74 -0.86 -3.33 -6.33
N ILE A 75 -1.87 -2.47 -6.48
CA ILE A 75 -2.85 -2.58 -7.57
C ILE A 75 -2.14 -2.47 -8.93
N LYS A 76 -1.18 -1.55 -9.06
CA LYS A 76 -0.42 -1.37 -10.31
C LYS A 76 0.58 -2.52 -10.53
N GLU A 77 1.27 -2.93 -9.48
CA GLU A 77 2.28 -4.00 -9.56
C GLU A 77 1.65 -5.36 -9.86
N SER A 78 0.38 -5.58 -9.49
CA SER A 78 -0.32 -6.82 -9.82
C SER A 78 -0.37 -7.09 -11.33
N SER A 79 -0.32 -6.03 -12.16
CA SER A 79 -0.27 -6.20 -13.63
C SER A 79 1.00 -6.90 -14.12
N GLN A 80 2.07 -6.90 -13.33
CA GLN A 80 3.33 -7.56 -13.68
C GLN A 80 3.21 -9.09 -13.71
N VAL A 81 2.23 -9.65 -13.02
CA VAL A 81 2.01 -11.11 -13.02
C VAL A 81 1.58 -11.63 -14.40
N SER A 82 1.11 -10.75 -15.28
CA SER A 82 0.81 -11.08 -16.69
C SER A 82 2.04 -11.66 -17.42
N VAL A 83 3.23 -11.18 -17.08
CA VAL A 83 4.50 -11.61 -17.71
C VAL A 83 4.77 -13.10 -17.46
N ILE A 84 4.34 -13.62 -16.32
CA ILE A 84 4.49 -15.06 -15.99
C ILE A 84 3.27 -15.88 -16.42
N GLY A 85 2.38 -15.28 -17.24
CA GLY A 85 1.23 -15.96 -17.84
C GLY A 85 0.05 -16.14 -16.89
N MET A 86 -0.04 -15.35 -15.86
CA MET A 86 -1.22 -15.36 -14.98
C MET A 86 -2.31 -14.47 -15.59
N ALA A 87 -3.53 -15.02 -15.58
CA ALA A 87 -4.68 -14.35 -16.18
C ALA A 87 -5.11 -13.16 -15.31
N ASP A 88 -4.63 -11.99 -15.69
CA ASP A 88 -5.04 -10.69 -15.12
C ASP A 88 -5.57 -9.79 -16.24
N LEU A 89 -5.86 -8.54 -15.93
CA LEU A 89 -6.37 -7.57 -16.89
C LEU A 89 -5.37 -7.30 -18.02
N MET A 90 -4.09 -7.20 -17.71
CA MET A 90 -3.03 -6.95 -18.70
C MET A 90 -2.80 -8.19 -19.59
N TYR A 91 -2.84 -9.40 -19.02
CA TYR A 91 -2.77 -10.66 -19.76
C TYR A 91 -3.93 -10.77 -20.76
N THR A 92 -5.13 -10.40 -20.34
CA THR A 92 -6.32 -10.40 -21.20
C THR A 92 -6.14 -9.43 -22.37
N ALA A 93 -5.61 -8.23 -22.10
CA ALA A 93 -5.32 -7.25 -23.16
C ALA A 93 -4.30 -7.81 -24.17
N ALA A 94 -3.23 -8.43 -23.67
CA ALA A 94 -2.20 -9.03 -24.53
C ALA A 94 -2.78 -10.16 -25.41
N THR A 95 -3.68 -10.95 -24.83
CA THR A 95 -4.38 -12.02 -25.56
C THR A 95 -5.24 -11.43 -26.70
N ILE A 96 -6.01 -10.37 -26.40
CA ILE A 96 -6.86 -9.68 -27.39
C ILE A 96 -5.99 -9.06 -28.49
N GLN A 97 -4.85 -8.46 -28.15
CA GLN A 97 -3.88 -7.94 -29.12
C GLN A 97 -3.42 -9.03 -30.10
N GLY A 98 -3.10 -10.21 -29.58
CA GLY A 98 -2.65 -11.35 -30.39
C GLY A 98 -3.71 -11.84 -31.35
N ILE A 99 -4.98 -11.81 -30.96
CA ILE A 99 -6.11 -12.26 -31.79
C ILE A 99 -6.53 -11.18 -32.80
N SER A 100 -6.62 -9.91 -32.37
CA SER A 100 -7.13 -8.82 -33.19
C SER A 100 -6.08 -8.17 -34.08
N PHE A 101 -4.80 -8.42 -33.83
CA PHE A 101 -3.66 -7.75 -34.47
C PHE A 101 -3.71 -6.21 -34.34
N GLN A 102 -4.45 -5.70 -33.35
CA GLN A 102 -4.55 -4.27 -33.05
C GLN A 102 -3.91 -4.00 -31.68
N PRO A 103 -2.71 -3.40 -31.62
CA PRO A 103 -1.99 -3.23 -30.35
C PRO A 103 -2.58 -2.14 -29.45
N PHE A 104 -3.12 -1.05 -30.02
CA PHE A 104 -3.48 0.12 -29.22
C PHE A 104 -4.82 0.00 -28.47
N PRO A 105 -5.95 -0.42 -29.09
CA PRO A 105 -7.25 -0.34 -28.41
C PRO A 105 -7.30 -1.12 -27.08
N PRO A 106 -6.83 -2.38 -26.97
CA PRO A 106 -6.87 -3.07 -25.68
C PRO A 106 -6.02 -2.41 -24.60
N LEU A 107 -4.85 -1.86 -24.97
CA LEU A 107 -3.97 -1.16 -24.03
C LEU A 107 -4.61 0.12 -23.48
N VAL A 108 -5.26 0.90 -24.35
CA VAL A 108 -5.95 2.13 -23.93
C VAL A 108 -7.08 1.80 -22.95
N ILE A 109 -7.86 0.76 -23.23
CA ILE A 109 -8.97 0.33 -22.35
C ILE A 109 -8.40 -0.05 -20.96
N VAL A 110 -7.34 -0.85 -20.92
CA VAL A 110 -6.70 -1.28 -19.65
C VAL A 110 -6.11 -0.07 -18.92
N ALA A 111 -5.46 0.85 -19.65
CA ALA A 111 -4.88 2.07 -19.05
C ALA A 111 -5.97 2.94 -18.40
N VAL A 112 -7.11 3.12 -19.07
CA VAL A 112 -8.25 3.86 -18.53
C VAL A 112 -8.79 3.14 -17.27
N TYR A 113 -8.90 1.82 -17.32
CA TYR A 113 -9.40 1.02 -16.19
C TYR A 113 -8.51 1.19 -14.96
N TYR A 114 -7.19 1.01 -15.11
CA TYR A 114 -6.23 1.23 -14.02
C TYR A 114 -6.25 2.67 -13.53
N PHE A 115 -6.36 3.64 -14.43
CA PHE A 115 -6.44 5.06 -14.07
C PHE A 115 -7.67 5.33 -13.19
N VAL A 116 -8.85 4.85 -13.60
CA VAL A 116 -10.09 5.05 -12.85
C VAL A 116 -10.00 4.38 -11.47
N MET A 117 -9.53 3.13 -11.41
CA MET A 117 -9.37 2.40 -10.16
C MET A 117 -8.42 3.12 -9.20
N THR A 118 -7.22 3.47 -9.68
CA THR A 118 -6.21 4.13 -8.84
C THR A 118 -6.63 5.53 -8.43
N PHE A 119 -7.30 6.26 -9.31
CA PHE A 119 -7.85 7.60 -9.00
C PHE A 119 -8.90 7.51 -7.89
N PHE A 120 -9.82 6.55 -7.98
CA PHE A 120 -10.87 6.35 -6.98
C PHE A 120 -10.27 6.00 -5.61
N VAL A 121 -9.38 5.00 -5.57
CA VAL A 121 -8.73 4.56 -4.33
C VAL A 121 -7.90 5.71 -3.73
N SER A 122 -7.11 6.42 -4.55
CA SER A 122 -6.28 7.54 -4.08
C SER A 122 -7.14 8.68 -3.54
N SER A 123 -8.30 8.95 -4.16
CA SER A 123 -9.23 9.98 -3.68
C SER A 123 -9.82 9.62 -2.31
N CYS A 124 -10.21 8.36 -2.13
CA CYS A 124 -10.70 7.86 -0.83
C CYS A 124 -9.61 7.98 0.24
N LEU A 125 -8.39 7.60 -0.08
CA LEU A 125 -7.24 7.68 0.84
C LEU A 125 -6.93 9.13 1.21
N ARG A 126 -7.00 10.06 0.26
CA ARG A 126 -6.79 11.49 0.52
C ARG A 126 -7.82 12.04 1.50
N VAL A 127 -9.08 11.66 1.34
CA VAL A 127 -10.14 12.07 2.28
C VAL A 127 -9.85 11.52 3.68
N LEU A 128 -9.43 10.27 3.78
CA LEU A 128 -9.06 9.63 5.04
C LEU A 128 -7.88 10.38 5.71
N GLU A 129 -6.85 10.69 4.93
CA GLU A 129 -5.67 11.44 5.40
C GLU A 129 -6.04 12.79 5.98
N ILE A 130 -6.89 13.56 5.27
CA ILE A 130 -7.34 14.88 5.73
C ILE A 130 -8.08 14.74 7.06
N ARG A 131 -8.97 13.76 7.20
CA ARG A 131 -9.71 13.53 8.45
C ARG A 131 -8.78 13.17 9.62
N LEU A 132 -7.75 12.38 9.36
CA LEU A 132 -6.76 12.00 10.39
C LEU A 132 -5.90 13.20 10.81
N LYS A 133 -5.47 14.02 9.86
CA LYS A 133 -4.66 15.23 10.12
C LYS A 133 -5.43 16.27 10.93
N VAL A 134 -6.67 16.54 10.57
CA VAL A 134 -7.53 17.52 11.30
C VAL A 134 -7.70 17.11 12.77
N ARG A 135 -7.77 15.80 13.03
CA ARG A 135 -7.93 15.27 14.40
C ARG A 135 -6.64 15.38 15.23
N SER A 136 -5.50 15.65 14.61
CA SER A 136 -4.19 15.78 15.28
C SER A 136 -3.91 17.20 15.79
N VAL A 137 -4.60 18.21 15.25
CA VAL A 137 -4.40 19.64 15.59
C VAL A 137 -5.33 20.08 16.72
N ARG A 138 -6.30 19.28 17.12
CA ARG A 138 -7.17 19.49 18.27
C ARG A 138 -6.71 18.65 19.46
#